data_161116d120003675376d2d8c865f5e8a
#
_entry.id   161116d120003675376d2d8c865f5e8a
#
_cell.length_a   1.000
_cell.length_b   1.000
_cell.length_c   1.000
_cell.angle_alpha   90.00
_cell.angle_beta   90.00
_cell.angle_gamma   90.00
#
_symmetry.space_group_name_H-M   'P 1'
#
loop_
_entity.id
_entity.type
_entity.pdbx_description
1 polymer ?
#
loop_
_entity_poly.entity_id
_entity_poly.type
_entity_poly.pdbx_seq_one_letter_code
_entity_poly.pdbx_strand_id
1 'polypeptide(L)' 'MLVLTRKTGERIMIGDNVFVTISKIQGNRVWIGLDAPASVRIVREEIAAKPQKEKADHAV' A
#
# COMPACT_ATOMS: atom_id res chain seq x y z
N MET A 1 -17.00 -6.66 0.29
CA MET A 1 -15.57 -6.36 0.06
C MET A 1 -15.19 -6.76 -1.34
N LEU A 2 -14.37 -5.97 -1.98
CA LEU A 2 -13.87 -6.28 -3.32
C LEU A 2 -12.55 -7.03 -3.18
N VAL A 3 -12.43 -8.15 -3.88
CA VAL A 3 -11.21 -8.96 -3.86
C VAL A 3 -10.69 -9.08 -5.27
N LEU A 4 -9.41 -8.83 -5.44
CA LEU A 4 -8.74 -8.86 -6.73
C LEU A 4 -7.53 -9.76 -6.68
N THR A 5 -7.10 -10.22 -7.85
CA THR A 5 -5.80 -10.87 -7.95
C THR A 5 -4.94 -10.07 -8.91
N ARG A 6 -3.68 -9.88 -8.53
CA ARG A 6 -2.73 -9.13 -9.34
C ARG A 6 -1.40 -9.85 -9.38
N LYS A 7 -0.70 -9.67 -10.46
CA LYS A 7 0.63 -10.23 -10.62
C LYS A 7 1.68 -9.16 -10.36
N THR A 8 2.90 -9.61 -10.18
CA THR A 8 4.02 -8.70 -9.98
C THR A 8 4.07 -7.69 -11.14
N GLY A 9 4.21 -6.44 -10.77
CA GLY A 9 4.28 -5.36 -11.74
C GLY A 9 2.94 -4.75 -12.09
N GLU A 10 1.85 -5.36 -11.69
CA GLU A 10 0.53 -4.82 -12.00
C GLU A 10 0.08 -3.85 -10.94
N ARG A 11 -0.81 -2.96 -11.34
CA ARG A 11 -1.23 -1.87 -10.48
C ARG A 11 -2.73 -1.88 -10.32
N ILE A 12 -3.17 -1.32 -9.20
CA ILE A 12 -4.57 -1.09 -8.90
C ILE A 12 -4.74 0.40 -8.66
N MET A 13 -5.76 0.98 -9.26
CA MET A 13 -6.04 2.38 -9.03
C MET A 13 -7.23 2.50 -8.09
N ILE A 14 -7.07 3.32 -7.06
CA ILE A 14 -8.11 3.59 -6.10
C ILE A 14 -8.50 5.05 -6.25
N GLY A 15 -9.76 5.28 -6.62
CA GLY A 15 -10.16 6.62 -6.98
C GLY A 15 -9.46 7.02 -8.26
N ASP A 16 -8.98 8.25 -8.31
CA ASP A 16 -8.30 8.73 -9.50
C ASP A 16 -6.87 9.18 -9.23
N ASN A 17 -6.38 8.98 -8.01
CA ASN A 17 -5.05 9.47 -7.69
C ASN A 17 -4.27 8.61 -6.71
N VAL A 18 -4.76 7.43 -6.38
CA VAL A 18 -4.03 6.51 -5.51
C VAL A 18 -3.76 5.24 -6.29
N PHE A 19 -2.51 4.82 -6.30
CA PHE A 19 -2.10 3.63 -7.02
C PHE A 19 -1.42 2.65 -6.10
N VAL A 20 -1.77 1.40 -6.26
CA VAL A 20 -1.16 0.31 -5.52
C VAL A 20 -0.44 -0.58 -6.53
N THR A 21 0.84 -0.78 -6.32
CA THR A 21 1.66 -1.57 -7.23
C THR A 21 2.15 -2.82 -6.52
N ILE A 22 2.02 -3.95 -7.18
CA ILE A 22 2.58 -5.19 -6.65
C ILE A 22 4.04 -5.25 -7.09
N SER A 23 4.93 -4.97 -6.16
CA SER A 23 6.35 -4.89 -6.50
C SER A 23 6.99 -6.26 -6.56
N LYS A 24 6.62 -7.13 -5.65
CA LYS A 24 7.27 -8.44 -5.57
C LYS A 24 6.38 -9.39 -4.79
N ILE A 25 6.38 -10.63 -5.20
CA ILE A 25 5.66 -11.68 -4.48
C ILE A 25 6.64 -12.80 -4.22
N GLN A 26 6.71 -13.23 -2.98
CA GLN A 26 7.62 -14.30 -2.61
C GLN A 26 6.96 -15.13 -1.50
N GLY A 27 6.63 -16.38 -1.82
CA GLY A 27 5.95 -17.22 -0.86
C GLY A 27 4.61 -16.62 -0.48
N ASN A 28 4.41 -16.44 0.80
CA ASN A 28 3.18 -15.83 1.29
C ASN A 28 3.35 -14.36 1.65
N ARG A 29 4.37 -13.71 1.10
CA ARG A 29 4.64 -12.30 1.33
C ARG A 29 4.49 -11.52 0.04
N VAL A 30 4.02 -10.30 0.18
CA VAL A 30 3.82 -9.41 -0.96
C VAL A 30 4.41 -8.05 -0.61
N TRP A 31 5.22 -7.54 -1.52
CA TRP A 31 5.74 -6.19 -1.40
C TRP A 31 4.85 -5.28 -2.22
N ILE A 32 4.29 -4.28 -1.57
CA ILE A 32 3.33 -3.38 -2.18
C ILE A 32 3.87 -1.97 -2.16
N GLY A 33 3.86 -1.34 -3.33
CA GLY A 33 4.20 0.06 -3.44
C GLY A 33 2.92 0.88 -3.48
N LEU A 34 2.91 1.97 -2.73
CA LEU A 34 1.76 2.83 -2.65
C LEU A 34 2.13 4.22 -3.11
N ASP A 35 1.31 4.76 -4.01
CA ASP A 35 1.53 6.08 -4.55
C ASP A 35 0.27 6.89 -4.36
N ALA A 36 0.35 7.94 -3.55
CA ALA A 36 -0.81 8.73 -3.21
C ALA A 36 -0.40 10.18 -2.96
N PRO A 37 -1.32 11.11 -3.12
CA PRO A 37 -1.03 12.51 -2.82
C PRO A 37 -0.83 12.72 -1.33
N ALA A 38 -0.21 13.83 -0.98
CA ALA A 38 0.10 14.11 0.41
C ALA A 38 -1.15 14.22 1.28
N SER A 39 -2.28 14.51 0.68
CA SER A 39 -3.52 14.62 1.44
C SER A 39 -4.08 13.27 1.86
N VAL A 40 -3.56 12.20 1.30
CA VAL A 40 -4.01 10.86 1.64
C VAL A 40 -2.99 10.24 2.56
N ARG A 41 -3.42 9.92 3.76
CA ARG A 41 -2.54 9.33 4.74
C ARG A 41 -2.49 7.83 4.56
N ILE A 42 -1.29 7.31 4.51
CA ILE A 42 -1.08 5.87 4.36
C ILE A 42 -0.38 5.37 5.60
N VAL A 43 -1.02 4.49 6.32
CA VAL A 43 -0.46 3.96 7.55
C VAL A 43 -0.91 2.51 7.70
N ARG A 44 -0.05 1.70 8.28
CA ARG A 44 -0.38 0.31 8.51
C ARG A 44 -1.46 0.20 9.58
N GLU A 45 -2.33 -0.75 9.40
CA GLU A 45 -3.48 -0.87 10.30
C GLU A 45 -3.07 -1.09 11.74
N GLU A 46 -2.07 -1.91 11.97
CA GLU A 46 -1.65 -2.21 13.33
C GLU A 46 -1.03 -1.00 14.02
N ILE A 47 -0.70 0.04 13.25
CA ILE A 47 -0.12 1.25 13.78
C ILE A 47 -1.11 2.39 13.81
N ALA A 48 -2.19 2.27 13.08
CA ALA A 48 -3.10 3.38 12.82
C ALA A 48 -3.70 3.99 14.09
N ALA A 49 -3.86 3.19 15.13
CA ALA A 49 -4.48 3.67 16.38
C ALA A 49 -3.51 4.48 17.21
N LYS A 50 -2.24 4.52 16.87
CA LYS A 50 -1.22 5.20 17.66
C LYS A 50 -0.81 6.49 16.99
N PRO A 51 -0.44 7.54 17.75
CA PRO A 51 0.16 8.71 17.13
C PRO A 51 1.47 8.31 16.50
N GLN A 52 1.56 8.49 15.21
CA GLN A 52 2.68 7.97 14.45
C GLN A 52 3.10 8.94 13.39
N LYS A 53 4.36 8.89 13.06
CA LYS A 53 4.82 9.56 11.87
C LYS A 53 4.74 8.59 10.73
N GLU A 54 4.00 8.93 9.74
CA GLU A 54 3.73 8.00 8.67
C GLU A 54 4.96 7.52 7.97
N LYS A 55 5.93 8.35 7.84
CA LYS A 55 7.07 7.96 7.08
C LYS A 55 7.78 6.76 7.66
N ALA A 56 7.51 6.42 8.88
CA ALA A 56 8.13 5.26 9.46
C ALA A 56 7.68 3.98 8.81
N ASP A 57 6.60 4.01 8.13
CA ASP A 57 6.04 2.79 7.59
C ASP A 57 6.70 2.29 6.37
N HIS A 58 7.29 3.15 5.61
CA HIS A 58 7.84 2.70 4.36
C HIS A 58 9.18 2.04 4.51
N ALA A 59 9.65 1.95 5.70
CA ALA A 59 10.93 1.34 5.95
C ALA A 59 10.78 -0.14 6.02
N VAL A 60 10.42 -0.81 5.14
CA VAL A 60 10.30 -2.26 5.23
C VAL A 60 11.24 -2.97 4.31
#